data_d5ef511b106efbe4bd2cd5fd33ee9485
#
_entry.id   d5ef511b106efbe4bd2cd5fd33ee9485
#
_cell.length_a   1.000
_cell.length_b   1.000
_cell.length_c   1.000
_cell.angle_alpha   90.00
_cell.angle_beta   90.00
_cell.angle_gamma   90.00
#
_symmetry.space_group_name_H-M   'P 1'
#
loop_
_entity.id
_entity.type
_entity.pdbx_description
1 polymer ?
#
loop_
_entity_poly.entity_id
_entity_poly.type
_entity_poly.pdbx_seq_one_letter_code
_entity_poly.pdbx_strand_id
1 'polypeptide(L)'
;MANKVVLNEVSYHGKGAILSVTEEAKRRGFKKAFICSDPDLIKFNVTKKVTDLLDKEALPYEIYSEIKANPTIENVQSGVAAFKKSDADYIIAIGGGSSMDTAKAIGIIIANPAFEDVRSLEGLSATTKPSVPIFAIPTTAGTAAEVTINYVITDVEKKRKFVCVDPHDIPVVAFVDPDMMSSMPKGLTASTGMDALTHAIEGYTTKGANTITDMFNLKAIELIAQSLRGAVENTPEGREGMALGQYLTGMGFSNCGLGIVHSMAHGLGALYDTPHGVANAIILPTVMEYNKDAVGEKLRDVAKAMGVADTEKMSKEEYQKAAIYAVKKLAEDVGIPKDLKNIVKPEDVDFLSQSAMDDACRPGNPRDPKLEDIQELFKSLL
;
A
#
# COMPACT_ATOMS: atom_id res chain seq x y z
N MET A 1 -7.74 25.11 -7.48
CA MET A 1 -8.59 23.97 -7.94
C MET A 1 -9.12 23.27 -6.70
N ALA A 2 -10.31 22.65 -6.78
CA ALA A 2 -10.82 21.85 -5.65
C ALA A 2 -10.07 20.51 -5.54
N ASN A 3 -9.72 20.12 -4.33
CA ASN A 3 -9.13 18.81 -4.06
C ASN A 3 -10.25 17.80 -3.80
N LYS A 4 -10.20 16.65 -4.50
CA LYS A 4 -11.10 15.52 -4.26
C LYS A 4 -10.44 14.59 -3.24
N VAL A 5 -11.19 14.17 -2.22
CA VAL A 5 -10.75 13.18 -1.24
C VAL A 5 -11.75 12.03 -1.24
N VAL A 6 -11.27 10.82 -1.39
CA VAL A 6 -12.06 9.57 -1.42
C VAL A 6 -11.60 8.71 -0.26
N LEU A 7 -12.55 8.28 0.58
CA LEU A 7 -12.32 7.45 1.76
C LEU A 7 -13.40 6.37 1.82
N ASN A 8 -13.18 5.33 2.66
CA ASN A 8 -14.23 4.35 2.95
C ASN A 8 -15.48 5.03 3.51
N GLU A 9 -16.65 4.43 3.28
CA GLU A 9 -17.88 4.88 3.96
C GLU A 9 -17.80 4.70 5.48
N VAL A 10 -17.19 3.56 5.91
CA VAL A 10 -17.01 3.21 7.32
C VAL A 10 -15.66 2.53 7.51
N SER A 11 -15.02 2.75 8.64
CA SER A 11 -13.85 1.98 9.07
C SER A 11 -13.89 1.69 10.56
N TYR A 12 -13.49 0.46 10.91
CA TYR A 12 -13.36 -0.02 12.29
C TYR A 12 -11.88 -0.21 12.61
N HIS A 13 -11.44 0.28 13.76
CA HIS A 13 -10.04 0.29 14.14
C HIS A 13 -9.83 -0.29 15.53
N GLY A 14 -8.68 -0.96 15.69
CA GLY A 14 -8.23 -1.52 16.95
C GLY A 14 -8.57 -2.99 17.10
N LYS A 15 -8.10 -3.55 18.22
CA LYS A 15 -8.28 -4.97 18.55
C LYS A 15 -9.76 -5.36 18.59
N GLY A 16 -10.11 -6.40 17.85
CA GLY A 16 -11.48 -6.89 17.75
C GLY A 16 -12.32 -6.17 16.69
N ALA A 17 -11.75 -5.31 15.85
CA ALA A 17 -12.46 -4.64 14.74
C ALA A 17 -13.20 -5.63 13.84
N ILE A 18 -12.65 -6.83 13.60
CA ILE A 18 -13.31 -7.89 12.81
C ILE A 18 -14.62 -8.39 13.39
N LEU A 19 -14.88 -8.20 14.69
CA LEU A 19 -16.14 -8.62 15.31
C LEU A 19 -17.35 -7.87 14.74
N SER A 20 -17.13 -6.70 14.14
CA SER A 20 -18.18 -5.90 13.48
C SER A 20 -18.52 -6.37 12.06
N VAL A 21 -17.80 -7.33 11.48
CA VAL A 21 -18.01 -7.80 10.09
C VAL A 21 -19.44 -8.31 9.87
N THR A 22 -19.93 -9.14 10.78
CA THR A 22 -21.26 -9.77 10.63
C THR A 22 -22.41 -8.80 10.86
N GLU A 23 -22.25 -7.87 11.81
CA GLU A 23 -23.23 -6.80 12.05
C GLU A 23 -23.32 -5.87 10.85
N GLU A 24 -22.18 -5.46 10.30
CA GLU A 24 -22.12 -4.58 9.14
C GLU A 24 -22.73 -5.24 7.89
N ALA A 25 -22.46 -6.54 7.66
CA ALA A 25 -23.06 -7.30 6.56
C ALA A 25 -24.59 -7.36 6.69
N LYS A 26 -25.11 -7.66 7.89
CA LYS A 26 -26.56 -7.70 8.17
C LYS A 26 -27.20 -6.31 8.02
N ARG A 27 -26.55 -5.26 8.52
CA ARG A 27 -27.03 -3.88 8.42
C ARG A 27 -27.18 -3.42 6.97
N ARG A 28 -26.29 -3.88 6.09
CA ARG A 28 -26.34 -3.59 4.65
C ARG A 28 -27.26 -4.54 3.87
N GLY A 29 -27.79 -5.58 4.51
CA GLY A 29 -28.69 -6.55 3.89
C GLY A 29 -27.99 -7.53 2.95
N PHE A 30 -26.67 -7.71 3.09
CA PHE A 30 -25.87 -8.67 2.31
C PHE A 30 -26.22 -10.09 2.70
N LYS A 31 -26.17 -11.00 1.71
CA LYS A 31 -26.68 -12.37 1.85
C LYS A 31 -25.59 -13.43 1.76
N LYS A 32 -24.63 -13.28 0.85
CA LYS A 32 -23.55 -14.26 0.65
C LYS A 32 -22.24 -13.56 0.33
N ALA A 33 -21.19 -13.86 1.11
CA ALA A 33 -19.85 -13.32 0.89
C ALA A 33 -19.07 -14.13 -0.15
N PHE A 34 -18.28 -13.42 -0.97
CA PHE A 34 -17.18 -13.99 -1.73
C PHE A 34 -15.87 -13.59 -1.05
N ILE A 35 -15.19 -14.56 -0.41
CA ILE A 35 -13.99 -14.29 0.38
C ILE A 35 -12.76 -14.45 -0.51
N CYS A 36 -12.03 -13.35 -0.75
CA CYS A 36 -10.73 -13.35 -1.41
C CYS A 36 -9.63 -13.46 -0.36
N SER A 37 -8.93 -14.59 -0.28
CA SER A 37 -7.85 -14.80 0.67
C SER A 37 -6.79 -15.72 0.09
N ASP A 38 -5.50 -15.45 0.34
CA ASP A 38 -4.43 -16.30 -0.17
C ASP A 38 -4.35 -17.66 0.58
N PRO A 39 -3.75 -18.68 -0.06
CA PRO A 39 -3.67 -20.03 0.51
C PRO A 39 -2.94 -20.11 1.86
N ASP A 40 -1.93 -19.26 2.09
CA ASP A 40 -1.16 -19.30 3.34
C ASP A 40 -2.00 -18.77 4.51
N LEU A 41 -2.78 -17.70 4.31
CA LEU A 41 -3.68 -17.20 5.36
C LEU A 41 -4.76 -18.22 5.73
N ILE A 42 -5.23 -19.01 4.75
CA ILE A 42 -6.17 -20.11 5.01
C ILE A 42 -5.46 -21.21 5.80
N LYS A 43 -4.29 -21.66 5.34
CA LYS A 43 -3.47 -22.71 5.97
C LYS A 43 -3.10 -22.37 7.41
N PHE A 44 -2.78 -21.10 7.69
CA PHE A 44 -2.42 -20.64 9.02
C PHE A 44 -3.60 -20.16 9.87
N ASN A 45 -4.84 -20.45 9.43
CA ASN A 45 -6.08 -20.11 10.13
C ASN A 45 -6.31 -18.62 10.40
N VAL A 46 -5.69 -17.73 9.62
CA VAL A 46 -5.97 -16.29 9.73
C VAL A 46 -7.34 -15.98 9.15
N THR A 47 -7.65 -16.50 7.95
CA THR A 47 -8.98 -16.41 7.32
C THR A 47 -10.06 -17.02 8.20
N LYS A 48 -9.74 -18.11 8.93
CA LYS A 48 -10.66 -18.79 9.82
C LYS A 48 -11.21 -17.90 10.93
N LYS A 49 -10.47 -16.91 11.40
CA LYS A 49 -10.96 -15.95 12.40
C LYS A 49 -12.23 -15.22 11.92
N VAL A 50 -12.33 -14.95 10.61
CA VAL A 50 -13.49 -14.28 10.00
C VAL A 50 -14.57 -15.27 9.63
N THR A 51 -14.22 -16.45 9.05
CA THR A 51 -15.24 -17.45 8.68
C THR A 51 -15.96 -18.02 9.92
N ASP A 52 -15.28 -18.16 11.06
CA ASP A 52 -15.94 -18.56 12.32
C ASP A 52 -17.01 -17.55 12.78
N LEU A 53 -16.82 -16.25 12.50
CA LEU A 53 -17.84 -15.23 12.79
C LEU A 53 -19.04 -15.36 11.85
N LEU A 54 -18.78 -15.61 10.56
CA LEU A 54 -19.83 -15.83 9.57
C LEU A 54 -20.64 -17.11 9.86
N ASP A 55 -19.95 -18.20 10.21
CA ASP A 55 -20.58 -19.50 10.58
C ASP A 55 -21.47 -19.34 11.80
N LYS A 56 -20.99 -18.64 12.84
CA LYS A 56 -21.76 -18.38 14.07
C LYS A 56 -23.07 -17.65 13.80
N GLU A 57 -23.06 -16.75 12.84
CA GLU A 57 -24.24 -15.95 12.46
C GLU A 57 -25.01 -16.51 11.25
N ALA A 58 -24.65 -17.74 10.80
CA ALA A 58 -25.23 -18.43 9.67
C ALA A 58 -25.26 -17.60 8.37
N LEU A 59 -24.19 -16.79 8.16
CA LEU A 59 -24.00 -16.00 6.92
C LEU A 59 -23.23 -16.84 5.90
N PRO A 60 -23.83 -17.17 4.74
CA PRO A 60 -23.17 -17.97 3.73
C PRO A 60 -21.95 -17.27 3.11
N TYR A 61 -20.96 -18.07 2.74
CA TYR A 61 -19.79 -17.57 2.02
C TYR A 61 -19.21 -18.62 1.07
N GLU A 62 -18.37 -18.17 0.15
CA GLU A 62 -17.53 -18.99 -0.71
C GLU A 62 -16.11 -18.42 -0.72
N ILE A 63 -15.10 -19.30 -0.62
CA ILE A 63 -13.70 -18.87 -0.56
C ILE A 63 -13.06 -19.02 -1.93
N TYR A 64 -12.50 -17.93 -2.43
CA TYR A 64 -11.61 -17.88 -3.58
C TYR A 64 -10.17 -17.71 -3.10
N SER A 65 -9.34 -18.71 -3.37
CA SER A 65 -7.96 -18.78 -2.86
C SER A 65 -6.88 -18.81 -3.95
N GLU A 66 -7.25 -18.63 -5.22
CA GLU A 66 -6.27 -18.56 -6.32
C GLU A 66 -5.57 -17.19 -6.34
N ILE A 67 -5.20 -16.67 -5.17
CA ILE A 67 -4.48 -15.42 -5.00
C ILE A 67 -2.98 -15.72 -5.06
N LYS A 68 -2.25 -14.94 -5.87
CA LYS A 68 -0.79 -15.01 -5.96
C LYS A 68 -0.19 -13.70 -5.45
N ALA A 69 1.01 -13.79 -4.91
CA ALA A 69 1.87 -12.61 -4.78
C ALA A 69 2.03 -11.97 -6.16
N ASN A 70 1.87 -10.65 -6.27
CA ASN A 70 1.83 -9.96 -7.55
C ASN A 70 0.70 -10.49 -8.46
N PRO A 71 -0.57 -10.18 -8.17
CA PRO A 71 -1.72 -10.78 -8.86
C PRO A 71 -1.65 -10.54 -10.37
N THR A 72 -1.96 -11.59 -11.13
CA THR A 72 -1.89 -11.57 -12.59
C THR A 72 -3.26 -11.34 -13.22
N ILE A 73 -3.27 -11.03 -14.51
CA ILE A 73 -4.50 -10.91 -15.29
C ILE A 73 -5.33 -12.19 -15.20
N GLU A 74 -4.67 -13.36 -15.26
CA GLU A 74 -5.35 -14.67 -15.17
C GLU A 74 -6.00 -14.86 -13.80
N ASN A 75 -5.38 -14.41 -12.72
CA ASN A 75 -5.98 -14.47 -11.37
C ASN A 75 -7.26 -13.63 -11.31
N VAL A 76 -7.25 -12.45 -11.89
CA VAL A 76 -8.44 -11.59 -11.95
C VAL A 76 -9.54 -12.27 -12.75
N GLN A 77 -9.23 -12.82 -13.94
CA GLN A 77 -10.21 -13.49 -14.80
C GLN A 77 -10.81 -14.74 -14.15
N SER A 78 -9.97 -15.56 -13.50
CA SER A 78 -10.41 -16.72 -12.73
C SER A 78 -11.34 -16.29 -11.59
N GLY A 79 -10.99 -15.24 -10.86
CA GLY A 79 -11.80 -14.70 -9.78
C GLY A 79 -13.14 -14.13 -10.24
N VAL A 80 -13.17 -13.42 -11.37
CA VAL A 80 -14.44 -12.95 -11.99
C VAL A 80 -15.34 -14.12 -12.36
N ALA A 81 -14.77 -15.18 -12.95
CA ALA A 81 -15.53 -16.38 -13.30
C ALA A 81 -16.07 -17.11 -12.07
N ALA A 82 -15.27 -17.19 -10.99
CA ALA A 82 -15.67 -17.78 -9.72
C ALA A 82 -16.78 -16.95 -9.04
N PHE A 83 -16.62 -15.62 -8.99
CA PHE A 83 -17.65 -14.73 -8.42
C PHE A 83 -18.99 -14.88 -9.13
N LYS A 84 -19.02 -14.90 -10.47
CA LYS A 84 -20.25 -15.10 -11.27
C LYS A 84 -20.98 -16.41 -10.97
N LYS A 85 -20.27 -17.45 -10.49
CA LYS A 85 -20.85 -18.76 -10.15
C LYS A 85 -21.27 -18.85 -8.68
N SER A 86 -20.77 -17.97 -7.84
CA SER A 86 -20.94 -18.06 -6.39
C SER A 86 -22.28 -17.55 -5.87
N ASP A 87 -23.06 -16.81 -6.68
CA ASP A 87 -24.25 -16.06 -6.27
C ASP A 87 -24.01 -15.11 -5.08
N ALA A 88 -22.76 -14.69 -4.86
CA ALA A 88 -22.39 -13.73 -3.82
C ALA A 88 -22.79 -12.30 -4.21
N ASP A 89 -23.13 -11.49 -3.23
CA ASP A 89 -23.55 -10.10 -3.44
C ASP A 89 -22.58 -9.07 -2.85
N TYR A 90 -21.54 -9.52 -2.14
CA TYR A 90 -20.42 -8.69 -1.67
C TYR A 90 -19.13 -9.51 -1.56
N ILE A 91 -18.00 -8.81 -1.46
CA ILE A 91 -16.68 -9.41 -1.33
C ILE A 91 -16.14 -9.14 0.08
N ILE A 92 -15.49 -10.12 0.70
CA ILE A 92 -14.62 -9.93 1.86
C ILE A 92 -13.19 -10.19 1.42
N ALA A 93 -12.36 -9.14 1.34
CA ALA A 93 -10.95 -9.26 1.03
C ALA A 93 -10.15 -9.41 2.33
N ILE A 94 -9.51 -10.57 2.54
CA ILE A 94 -8.69 -10.86 3.71
C ILE A 94 -7.26 -11.09 3.24
N GLY A 95 -6.34 -10.18 3.58
CA GLY A 95 -4.95 -10.34 3.18
C GLY A 95 -4.17 -9.03 3.09
N GLY A 96 -3.01 -9.10 2.46
CA GLY A 96 -2.23 -7.94 2.08
C GLY A 96 -2.67 -7.35 0.74
N GLY A 97 -1.80 -6.53 0.13
CA GLY A 97 -2.08 -5.87 -1.16
C GLY A 97 -2.59 -6.81 -2.24
N SER A 98 -1.97 -7.98 -2.40
CA SER A 98 -2.37 -8.93 -3.47
C SER A 98 -3.81 -9.42 -3.36
N SER A 99 -4.28 -9.74 -2.15
CA SER A 99 -5.68 -10.13 -1.92
C SER A 99 -6.64 -8.96 -2.16
N MET A 100 -6.27 -7.76 -1.71
CA MET A 100 -7.05 -6.54 -1.89
C MET A 100 -7.13 -6.14 -3.37
N ASP A 101 -6.01 -6.13 -4.07
CA ASP A 101 -5.92 -5.76 -5.49
C ASP A 101 -6.73 -6.72 -6.36
N THR A 102 -6.64 -8.02 -6.09
CA THR A 102 -7.46 -9.02 -6.78
C THR A 102 -8.95 -8.80 -6.52
N ALA A 103 -9.34 -8.54 -5.26
CA ALA A 103 -10.74 -8.30 -4.90
C ALA A 103 -11.30 -7.03 -5.56
N LYS A 104 -10.52 -5.93 -5.60
CA LYS A 104 -10.90 -4.70 -6.29
C LYS A 104 -11.09 -4.93 -7.78
N ALA A 105 -10.13 -5.59 -8.44
CA ALA A 105 -10.22 -5.92 -9.86
C ALA A 105 -11.44 -6.79 -10.18
N ILE A 106 -11.74 -7.81 -9.37
CA ILE A 106 -12.95 -8.64 -9.52
C ILE A 106 -14.20 -7.78 -9.38
N GLY A 107 -14.30 -7.04 -8.27
CA GLY A 107 -15.51 -6.27 -7.95
C GLY A 107 -15.84 -5.19 -8.98
N ILE A 108 -14.83 -4.46 -9.48
CA ILE A 108 -15.03 -3.41 -10.47
C ILE A 108 -15.44 -3.97 -11.84
N ILE A 109 -14.85 -5.10 -12.27
CA ILE A 109 -15.19 -5.77 -13.54
C ILE A 109 -16.61 -6.33 -13.47
N ILE A 110 -17.02 -6.97 -12.37
CA ILE A 110 -18.39 -7.49 -12.20
C ILE A 110 -19.43 -6.37 -12.33
N ALA A 111 -19.17 -5.21 -11.74
CA ALA A 111 -20.07 -4.06 -11.80
C ALA A 111 -20.03 -3.34 -13.17
N ASN A 112 -18.92 -3.46 -13.90
CA ASN A 112 -18.67 -2.79 -15.17
C ASN A 112 -18.19 -3.77 -16.26
N PRO A 113 -19.06 -4.65 -16.80
CA PRO A 113 -18.67 -5.73 -17.71
C PRO A 113 -18.02 -5.27 -19.02
N ALA A 114 -18.16 -4.00 -19.40
CA ALA A 114 -17.46 -3.44 -20.56
C ALA A 114 -15.93 -3.43 -20.39
N PHE A 115 -15.45 -3.58 -19.16
CA PHE A 115 -14.02 -3.61 -18.80
C PHE A 115 -13.56 -5.04 -18.42
N GLU A 116 -14.12 -6.06 -19.04
CA GLU A 116 -13.80 -7.48 -18.76
C GLU A 116 -12.30 -7.79 -18.89
N ASP A 117 -11.62 -7.19 -19.86
CA ASP A 117 -10.14 -7.19 -19.89
C ASP A 117 -9.61 -6.15 -18.93
N VAL A 118 -8.99 -6.62 -17.85
CA VAL A 118 -8.43 -5.73 -16.81
C VAL A 118 -7.38 -4.74 -17.33
N ARG A 119 -6.74 -5.01 -18.49
CA ARG A 119 -5.83 -4.06 -19.16
C ARG A 119 -6.53 -2.76 -19.54
N SER A 120 -7.84 -2.81 -19.81
CA SER A 120 -8.63 -1.61 -20.14
C SER A 120 -8.85 -0.66 -18.96
N LEU A 121 -8.50 -1.11 -17.76
CA LEU A 121 -8.59 -0.33 -16.51
C LEU A 121 -7.25 0.34 -16.12
N GLU A 122 -6.19 0.16 -16.92
CA GLU A 122 -4.88 0.78 -16.67
C GLU A 122 -4.97 2.31 -16.61
N GLY A 123 -4.31 2.92 -15.63
CA GLY A 123 -4.34 4.37 -15.38
C GLY A 123 -5.64 4.81 -14.73
N LEU A 124 -6.15 5.98 -15.12
CA LEU A 124 -7.44 6.48 -14.65
C LEU A 124 -8.56 5.74 -15.37
N SER A 125 -9.24 4.86 -14.65
CA SER A 125 -10.31 4.03 -15.19
C SER A 125 -11.57 4.87 -15.49
N ALA A 126 -12.22 4.57 -16.61
CA ALA A 126 -13.44 5.26 -17.05
C ALA A 126 -14.72 4.51 -16.67
N THR A 127 -14.73 3.83 -15.52
CA THR A 127 -15.91 3.10 -15.04
C THR A 127 -17.04 4.05 -14.67
N THR A 128 -18.27 3.55 -14.71
CA THR A 128 -19.46 4.36 -14.44
C THR A 128 -20.24 3.90 -13.22
N LYS A 129 -19.92 2.72 -12.69
CA LYS A 129 -20.59 2.13 -11.54
C LYS A 129 -19.59 1.78 -10.45
N PRO A 130 -19.93 1.97 -9.18
CA PRO A 130 -19.15 1.44 -8.07
C PRO A 130 -18.95 -0.07 -8.20
N SER A 131 -17.82 -0.55 -7.71
CA SER A 131 -17.53 -1.97 -7.54
C SER A 131 -18.65 -2.68 -6.76
N VAL A 132 -18.74 -4.00 -6.91
CA VAL A 132 -19.38 -4.83 -5.91
C VAL A 132 -18.86 -4.43 -4.52
N PRO A 133 -19.72 -4.27 -3.50
CA PRO A 133 -19.27 -3.83 -2.18
C PRO A 133 -18.14 -4.71 -1.63
N ILE A 134 -17.06 -4.09 -1.18
CA ILE A 134 -15.89 -4.80 -0.62
C ILE A 134 -15.75 -4.44 0.87
N PHE A 135 -15.69 -5.47 1.71
CA PHE A 135 -15.22 -5.43 3.09
C PHE A 135 -13.75 -5.79 3.11
N ALA A 136 -12.90 -4.91 3.54
CA ALA A 136 -11.47 -5.08 3.51
C ALA A 136 -10.89 -5.34 4.91
N ILE A 137 -10.18 -6.45 5.08
CA ILE A 137 -9.56 -6.90 6.32
C ILE A 137 -8.07 -7.08 6.08
N PRO A 138 -7.23 -6.04 6.31
CA PRO A 138 -5.80 -6.12 6.06
C PRO A 138 -5.10 -7.06 7.04
N THR A 139 -4.17 -7.86 6.53
CA THR A 139 -3.29 -8.71 7.34
C THR A 139 -1.82 -8.26 7.27
N THR A 140 -1.54 -7.18 6.52
CA THR A 140 -0.24 -6.51 6.46
C THR A 140 -0.40 -5.04 6.83
N ALA A 141 0.67 -4.43 7.34
CA ALA A 141 0.69 -3.02 7.69
C ALA A 141 1.66 -2.27 6.75
N GLY A 142 1.24 -2.08 5.50
CA GLY A 142 2.11 -1.50 4.45
C GLY A 142 1.34 -0.78 3.36
N THR A 143 0.66 -1.51 2.51
CA THR A 143 0.06 -1.01 1.27
C THR A 143 -1.15 -0.10 1.48
N ALA A 144 -1.82 -0.23 2.61
CA ALA A 144 -3.09 0.46 2.91
C ALA A 144 -4.17 0.24 1.82
N ALA A 145 -4.14 -0.90 1.13
CA ALA A 145 -5.04 -1.17 0.00
C ALA A 145 -6.52 -1.20 0.42
N GLU A 146 -6.81 -1.36 1.70
CA GLU A 146 -8.16 -1.29 2.28
C GLU A 146 -8.79 0.11 2.25
N VAL A 147 -7.99 1.17 1.97
CA VAL A 147 -8.47 2.57 1.94
C VAL A 147 -8.01 3.33 0.71
N THR A 148 -7.43 2.66 -0.27
CA THR A 148 -6.93 3.28 -1.51
C THR A 148 -7.89 3.08 -2.68
N ILE A 149 -7.79 3.99 -3.66
CA ILE A 149 -8.54 3.96 -4.93
C ILE A 149 -7.71 3.35 -6.07
N ASN A 150 -6.67 2.62 -5.75
CA ASN A 150 -5.77 2.01 -6.73
C ASN A 150 -5.53 0.54 -6.42
N TYR A 151 -5.18 -0.21 -7.44
CA TYR A 151 -4.72 -1.58 -7.37
C TYR A 151 -3.71 -1.87 -8.47
N VAL A 152 -2.87 -2.87 -8.28
CA VAL A 152 -1.75 -3.18 -9.18
C VAL A 152 -1.89 -4.61 -9.70
N ILE A 153 -1.85 -4.76 -11.02
CA ILE A 153 -1.94 -6.06 -11.69
C ILE A 153 -0.68 -6.31 -12.51
N THR A 154 -0.26 -7.56 -12.57
CA THR A 154 0.89 -8.01 -13.36
C THR A 154 0.45 -8.55 -14.72
N ASP A 155 0.94 -7.92 -15.78
CA ASP A 155 0.88 -8.43 -17.14
C ASP A 155 2.12 -9.31 -17.38
N VAL A 156 1.94 -10.62 -17.26
CA VAL A 156 3.02 -11.59 -17.43
C VAL A 156 3.55 -11.62 -18.86
N GLU A 157 2.68 -11.42 -19.85
CA GLU A 157 3.06 -11.41 -21.27
C GLU A 157 3.98 -10.23 -21.57
N LYS A 158 3.65 -9.03 -21.05
CA LYS A 158 4.42 -7.80 -21.24
C LYS A 158 5.52 -7.62 -20.19
N LYS A 159 5.65 -8.54 -19.22
CA LYS A 159 6.63 -8.50 -18.13
C LYS A 159 6.63 -7.16 -17.37
N ARG A 160 5.44 -6.63 -17.10
CA ARG A 160 5.28 -5.35 -16.40
C ARG A 160 4.13 -5.38 -15.41
N LYS A 161 4.21 -4.52 -14.42
CA LYS A 161 3.07 -4.18 -13.56
C LYS A 161 2.39 -2.93 -14.08
N PHE A 162 1.09 -2.85 -13.93
CA PHE A 162 0.34 -1.64 -14.24
C PHE A 162 -0.62 -1.30 -13.10
N VAL A 163 -0.80 0.00 -12.89
CA VAL A 163 -1.66 0.55 -11.85
C VAL A 163 -3.00 0.92 -12.48
N CYS A 164 -4.07 0.52 -11.83
CA CYS A 164 -5.42 0.99 -12.09
C CYS A 164 -5.83 1.96 -10.98
N VAL A 165 -6.45 3.07 -11.33
CA VAL A 165 -6.89 4.10 -10.39
C VAL A 165 -8.36 4.40 -10.65
N ASP A 166 -9.22 4.11 -9.68
CA ASP A 166 -10.66 4.31 -9.81
C ASP A 166 -11.32 4.59 -8.44
N PRO A 167 -11.90 5.77 -8.23
CA PRO A 167 -12.65 6.04 -7.01
C PRO A 167 -13.78 5.05 -6.73
N HIS A 168 -14.24 4.31 -7.75
CA HIS A 168 -15.31 3.32 -7.65
C HIS A 168 -14.84 1.97 -7.08
N ASP A 169 -13.54 1.71 -6.99
CA ASP A 169 -13.01 0.45 -6.47
C ASP A 169 -12.69 0.47 -4.97
N ILE A 170 -12.76 1.62 -4.31
CA ILE A 170 -12.46 1.72 -2.89
C ILE A 170 -13.37 0.79 -2.07
N PRO A 171 -12.82 -0.01 -1.13
CA PRO A 171 -13.64 -0.80 -0.22
C PRO A 171 -14.62 0.07 0.56
N VAL A 172 -15.88 -0.37 0.65
CA VAL A 172 -16.92 0.38 1.38
C VAL A 172 -16.70 0.35 2.88
N VAL A 173 -16.12 -0.74 3.41
CA VAL A 173 -15.79 -0.88 4.84
C VAL A 173 -14.38 -1.44 4.98
N ALA A 174 -13.60 -0.84 5.87
CA ALA A 174 -12.31 -1.38 6.32
C ALA A 174 -12.39 -1.83 7.79
N PHE A 175 -11.84 -3.02 8.09
CA PHE A 175 -11.73 -3.56 9.45
C PHE A 175 -10.25 -3.71 9.79
N VAL A 176 -9.68 -2.68 10.39
CA VAL A 176 -8.25 -2.56 10.67
C VAL A 176 -7.95 -3.11 12.07
N ASP A 177 -7.81 -4.42 12.14
CA ASP A 177 -7.61 -5.17 13.38
C ASP A 177 -6.13 -5.61 13.50
N PRO A 178 -5.38 -5.12 14.49
CA PRO A 178 -3.97 -5.49 14.67
C PRO A 178 -3.76 -6.99 14.94
N ASP A 179 -4.76 -7.70 15.48
CA ASP A 179 -4.68 -9.14 15.70
C ASP A 179 -4.70 -9.93 14.37
N MET A 180 -5.21 -9.34 13.27
CA MET A 180 -5.13 -9.93 11.94
C MET A 180 -3.73 -9.80 11.31
N MET A 181 -2.91 -8.86 11.80
CA MET A 181 -1.55 -8.58 11.33
C MET A 181 -0.47 -9.26 12.20
N SER A 182 -0.84 -9.82 13.36
CA SER A 182 0.10 -10.35 14.34
C SER A 182 0.86 -11.60 13.90
N SER A 183 0.41 -12.27 12.84
CA SER A 183 1.07 -13.45 12.27
C SER A 183 2.15 -13.12 11.24
N MET A 184 2.33 -11.85 10.87
CA MET A 184 3.39 -11.47 9.93
C MET A 184 4.78 -11.79 10.47
N PRO A 185 5.65 -12.46 9.69
CA PRO A 185 7.07 -12.63 10.03
C PRO A 185 7.79 -11.29 10.19
N LYS A 186 8.85 -11.25 11.01
CA LYS A 186 9.65 -10.03 11.25
C LYS A 186 10.10 -9.31 9.99
N GLY A 187 10.65 -10.05 9.02
CA GLY A 187 11.11 -9.45 7.75
C GLY A 187 9.99 -8.83 6.92
N LEU A 188 8.81 -9.48 6.88
CA LEU A 188 7.65 -8.92 6.20
C LEU A 188 7.12 -7.68 6.96
N THR A 189 7.07 -7.74 8.29
CA THR A 189 6.67 -6.59 9.11
C THR A 189 7.59 -5.39 8.88
N ALA A 190 8.91 -5.61 8.86
CA ALA A 190 9.89 -4.56 8.60
C ALA A 190 9.72 -3.93 7.22
N SER A 191 9.66 -4.76 6.17
CA SER A 191 9.55 -4.27 4.80
C SER A 191 8.24 -3.56 4.53
N THR A 192 7.10 -4.11 4.97
CA THR A 192 5.79 -3.46 4.77
C THR A 192 5.66 -2.19 5.61
N GLY A 193 6.22 -2.16 6.82
CA GLY A 193 6.19 -0.95 7.65
C GLY A 193 7.05 0.19 7.07
N MET A 194 8.21 -0.14 6.50
CA MET A 194 9.02 0.85 5.77
C MET A 194 8.35 1.29 4.47
N ASP A 195 7.59 0.42 3.81
CA ASP A 195 6.75 0.76 2.68
C ASP A 195 5.69 1.80 3.06
N ALA A 196 4.97 1.58 4.18
CA ALA A 196 4.03 2.55 4.71
C ALA A 196 4.71 3.90 5.03
N LEU A 197 5.92 3.88 5.61
CA LEU A 197 6.68 5.11 5.85
C LEU A 197 7.02 5.83 4.53
N THR A 198 7.40 5.08 3.51
CA THR A 198 7.71 5.63 2.18
C THR A 198 6.47 6.28 1.56
N HIS A 199 5.34 5.60 1.59
CA HIS A 199 4.06 6.16 1.14
C HIS A 199 3.74 7.47 1.86
N ALA A 200 3.89 7.51 3.20
CA ALA A 200 3.58 8.69 3.99
C ALA A 200 4.52 9.87 3.67
N ILE A 201 5.83 9.63 3.53
CA ILE A 201 6.81 10.67 3.22
C ILE A 201 6.64 11.16 1.78
N GLU A 202 6.48 10.27 0.80
CA GLU A 202 6.21 10.69 -0.58
C GLU A 202 4.87 11.40 -0.69
N GLY A 203 3.81 10.86 -0.07
CA GLY A 203 2.50 11.51 -0.04
C GLY A 203 2.51 12.88 0.63
N TYR A 204 3.37 13.10 1.65
CA TYR A 204 3.55 14.40 2.28
C TYR A 204 4.30 15.38 1.38
N THR A 205 5.26 14.89 0.58
CA THR A 205 6.15 15.75 -0.21
C THR A 205 5.77 15.86 -1.69
N THR A 206 4.84 15.05 -2.20
CA THR A 206 4.40 15.06 -3.60
C THR A 206 3.80 16.41 -4.03
N LYS A 207 3.82 16.71 -5.33
CA LYS A 207 3.19 17.91 -5.90
C LYS A 207 1.68 17.98 -5.66
N GLY A 208 1.01 16.83 -5.53
CA GLY A 208 -0.43 16.75 -5.25
C GLY A 208 -0.80 16.94 -3.78
N ALA A 209 0.17 17.07 -2.87
CA ALA A 209 -0.05 17.23 -1.44
C ALA A 209 -0.88 18.49 -1.12
N ASN A 210 -1.75 18.37 -0.14
CA ASN A 210 -2.61 19.46 0.31
C ASN A 210 -2.88 19.32 1.81
N THR A 211 -3.46 20.34 2.43
CA THR A 211 -3.67 20.39 3.90
C THR A 211 -4.35 19.15 4.46
N ILE A 212 -5.32 18.55 3.75
CA ILE A 212 -6.04 17.37 4.23
C ILE A 212 -5.13 16.15 4.19
N THR A 213 -4.46 15.92 3.06
CA THR A 213 -3.53 14.78 2.91
C THR A 213 -2.30 14.92 3.80
N ASP A 214 -1.82 16.15 4.02
CA ASP A 214 -0.69 16.43 4.90
C ASP A 214 -0.98 16.04 6.36
N MET A 215 -2.20 16.29 6.87
CA MET A 215 -2.61 15.85 8.21
C MET A 215 -2.50 14.33 8.37
N PHE A 216 -2.98 13.55 7.40
CA PHE A 216 -2.92 12.10 7.44
C PHE A 216 -1.48 11.61 7.35
N ASN A 217 -0.73 12.09 6.36
CA ASN A 217 0.64 11.64 6.12
C ASN A 217 1.58 11.97 7.29
N LEU A 218 1.52 13.18 7.87
CA LEU A 218 2.36 13.53 9.02
C LEU A 218 2.03 12.68 10.24
N LYS A 219 0.74 12.45 10.53
CA LYS A 219 0.37 11.59 11.65
C LYS A 219 0.75 10.13 11.41
N ALA A 220 0.69 9.68 10.16
CA ALA A 220 1.17 8.35 9.78
C ALA A 220 2.68 8.21 10.03
N ILE A 221 3.50 9.17 9.59
CA ILE A 221 4.96 9.17 9.84
C ILE A 221 5.25 9.04 11.34
N GLU A 222 4.58 9.83 12.17
CA GLU A 222 4.75 9.79 13.64
C GLU A 222 4.45 8.42 14.22
N LEU A 223 3.27 7.85 13.88
CA LEU A 223 2.85 6.55 14.39
C LEU A 223 3.78 5.42 13.92
N ILE A 224 4.18 5.41 12.65
CA ILE A 224 5.09 4.40 12.10
C ILE A 224 6.46 4.48 12.77
N ALA A 225 7.00 5.69 12.93
CA ALA A 225 8.30 5.91 13.57
C ALA A 225 8.33 5.39 15.02
N GLN A 226 7.23 5.58 15.76
CA GLN A 226 7.08 5.12 17.13
C GLN A 226 6.85 3.61 17.25
N SER A 227 6.18 3.00 16.25
CA SER A 227 5.59 1.67 16.40
C SER A 227 6.33 0.57 15.66
N LEU A 228 7.05 0.88 14.56
CA LEU A 228 7.59 -0.16 13.68
C LEU A 228 8.57 -1.12 14.37
N ARG A 229 9.46 -0.60 15.22
CA ARG A 229 10.39 -1.45 15.99
C ARG A 229 9.63 -2.43 16.89
N GLY A 230 8.62 -1.94 17.61
CA GLY A 230 7.76 -2.77 18.44
C GLY A 230 6.95 -3.79 17.63
N ALA A 231 6.45 -3.40 16.47
CA ALA A 231 5.72 -4.30 15.58
C ALA A 231 6.62 -5.45 15.04
N VAL A 232 7.87 -5.16 14.70
CA VAL A 232 8.86 -6.20 14.30
C VAL A 232 9.13 -7.18 15.44
N GLU A 233 9.14 -6.71 16.69
CA GLU A 233 9.21 -7.57 17.89
C GLU A 233 7.85 -8.16 18.28
N ASN A 234 6.80 -7.90 17.50
CA ASN A 234 5.44 -8.40 17.67
C ASN A 234 4.77 -7.96 19.00
N THR A 235 5.08 -6.75 19.48
CA THR A 235 4.38 -6.19 20.64
C THR A 235 2.97 -5.73 20.26
N PRO A 236 1.98 -5.86 21.15
CA PRO A 236 0.61 -5.41 20.89
C PRO A 236 0.54 -3.92 20.50
N GLU A 237 1.25 -3.06 21.24
CA GLU A 237 1.30 -1.61 20.99
C GLU A 237 1.93 -1.29 19.64
N GLY A 238 3.00 -2.00 19.28
CA GLY A 238 3.65 -1.87 17.96
C GLY A 238 2.71 -2.27 16.84
N ARG A 239 2.00 -3.40 16.96
CA ARG A 239 1.02 -3.85 15.97
C ARG A 239 -0.15 -2.87 15.84
N GLU A 240 -0.69 -2.36 16.95
CA GLU A 240 -1.79 -1.40 16.94
C GLU A 240 -1.36 -0.07 16.27
N GLY A 241 -0.21 0.47 16.66
CA GLY A 241 0.30 1.70 16.06
C GLY A 241 0.62 1.55 14.58
N MET A 242 1.16 0.40 14.13
CA MET A 242 1.39 0.13 12.71
C MET A 242 0.09 -0.05 11.93
N ALA A 243 -0.91 -0.73 12.50
CA ALA A 243 -2.22 -0.91 11.87
C ALA A 243 -2.89 0.45 11.59
N LEU A 244 -2.89 1.35 12.57
CA LEU A 244 -3.43 2.70 12.41
C LEU A 244 -2.54 3.57 11.50
N GLY A 245 -1.22 3.52 11.68
CA GLY A 245 -0.27 4.33 10.92
C GLY A 245 -0.36 4.06 9.41
N GLN A 246 -0.39 2.79 8.99
CA GLN A 246 -0.51 2.44 7.58
C GLN A 246 -1.88 2.85 6.99
N TYR A 247 -2.98 2.72 7.75
CA TYR A 247 -4.29 3.16 7.30
C TYR A 247 -4.32 4.66 7.04
N LEU A 248 -3.80 5.48 7.97
CA LEU A 248 -3.67 6.92 7.77
C LEU A 248 -2.80 7.26 6.55
N THR A 249 -1.73 6.49 6.33
CA THR A 249 -0.90 6.62 5.12
C THR A 249 -1.75 6.49 3.85
N GLY A 250 -2.63 5.48 3.79
CA GLY A 250 -3.52 5.27 2.65
C GLY A 250 -4.52 6.40 2.45
N MET A 251 -5.09 6.93 3.54
CA MET A 251 -5.97 8.11 3.46
C MET A 251 -5.24 9.33 2.87
N GLY A 252 -3.93 9.45 3.11
CA GLY A 252 -3.08 10.50 2.58
C GLY A 252 -2.71 10.27 1.11
N PHE A 253 -1.81 9.31 0.84
CA PHE A 253 -1.18 9.19 -0.47
C PHE A 253 -2.16 8.82 -1.60
N SER A 254 -3.19 8.04 -1.31
CA SER A 254 -4.19 7.66 -2.31
C SER A 254 -4.90 8.87 -2.93
N ASN A 255 -4.93 9.98 -2.20
CA ASN A 255 -5.61 11.21 -2.61
C ASN A 255 -4.67 12.32 -3.13
N CYS A 256 -3.34 12.11 -3.10
CA CYS A 256 -2.39 13.11 -3.57
C CYS A 256 -1.27 12.55 -4.46
N GLY A 257 -1.10 11.23 -4.50
CA GLY A 257 -0.07 10.58 -5.30
C GLY A 257 1.26 10.42 -4.56
N LEU A 258 2.24 9.90 -5.27
CA LEU A 258 3.57 9.51 -4.77
C LEU A 258 4.68 10.22 -5.56
N GLY A 259 5.86 9.61 -5.64
CA GLY A 259 7.04 10.16 -6.33
C GLY A 259 7.97 9.10 -6.89
N ILE A 260 9.24 9.46 -7.05
CA ILE A 260 10.22 8.59 -7.73
C ILE A 260 10.77 7.45 -6.88
N VAL A 261 10.55 7.41 -5.56
CA VAL A 261 10.88 6.22 -4.78
C VAL A 261 10.10 5.03 -5.31
N HIS A 262 8.77 5.18 -5.41
CA HIS A 262 7.89 4.15 -5.96
C HIS A 262 8.18 3.85 -7.43
N SER A 263 8.43 4.89 -8.24
CA SER A 263 8.77 4.71 -9.66
C SER A 263 10.02 3.83 -9.85
N MET A 264 11.06 4.05 -9.04
CA MET A 264 12.29 3.25 -9.07
C MET A 264 12.06 1.83 -8.51
N ALA A 265 11.27 1.69 -7.46
CA ALA A 265 10.99 0.40 -6.82
C ALA A 265 10.14 -0.53 -7.70
N HIS A 266 9.22 -0.01 -8.50
CA HIS A 266 8.40 -0.81 -9.42
C HIS A 266 9.25 -1.58 -10.43
N GLY A 267 10.28 -0.93 -10.99
CA GLY A 267 11.23 -1.57 -11.91
C GLY A 267 11.98 -2.73 -11.26
N LEU A 268 12.39 -2.58 -9.99
CA LEU A 268 13.07 -3.64 -9.23
C LEU A 268 12.17 -4.84 -8.98
N GLY A 269 10.91 -4.58 -8.64
CA GLY A 269 9.92 -5.64 -8.49
C GLY A 269 9.63 -6.39 -9.78
N ALA A 270 9.61 -5.68 -10.92
CA ALA A 270 9.34 -6.29 -12.23
C ALA A 270 10.52 -7.11 -12.78
N LEU A 271 11.75 -6.65 -12.59
CA LEU A 271 12.95 -7.28 -13.17
C LEU A 271 13.56 -8.37 -12.28
N TYR A 272 13.56 -8.15 -10.96
CA TYR A 272 14.27 -9.01 -9.99
C TYR A 272 13.35 -9.66 -8.97
N ASP A 273 12.03 -9.45 -9.07
CA ASP A 273 11.06 -9.89 -8.05
C ASP A 273 11.41 -9.41 -6.62
N THR A 274 12.07 -8.24 -6.55
CA THR A 274 12.45 -7.65 -5.27
C THR A 274 11.19 -7.32 -4.46
N PRO A 275 11.12 -7.71 -3.18
CA PRO A 275 9.99 -7.32 -2.34
C PRO A 275 9.81 -5.80 -2.31
N HIS A 276 8.61 -5.33 -2.63
CA HIS A 276 8.32 -3.91 -2.88
C HIS A 276 8.76 -3.00 -1.72
N GLY A 277 8.41 -3.36 -0.49
CA GLY A 277 8.79 -2.57 0.68
C GLY A 277 10.30 -2.56 0.97
N VAL A 278 11.04 -3.60 0.57
CA VAL A 278 12.51 -3.60 0.66
C VAL A 278 13.10 -2.60 -0.33
N ALA A 279 12.62 -2.63 -1.59
CA ALA A 279 13.08 -1.70 -2.62
C ALA A 279 12.81 -0.24 -2.20
N ASN A 280 11.59 0.07 -1.78
CA ASN A 280 11.21 1.40 -1.30
C ASN A 280 12.08 1.86 -0.12
N ALA A 281 12.30 1.01 0.87
CA ALA A 281 13.08 1.34 2.06
C ALA A 281 14.55 1.67 1.76
N ILE A 282 15.16 0.97 0.81
CA ILE A 282 16.55 1.22 0.38
C ILE A 282 16.65 2.55 -0.39
N ILE A 283 15.69 2.81 -1.28
CA ILE A 283 15.72 3.96 -2.19
C ILE A 283 15.33 5.26 -1.46
N LEU A 284 14.40 5.20 -0.50
CA LEU A 284 13.80 6.37 0.14
C LEU A 284 14.81 7.42 0.64
N PRO A 285 15.85 7.08 1.44
CA PRO A 285 16.78 8.09 1.95
C PRO A 285 17.56 8.82 0.86
N THR A 286 17.89 8.10 -0.23
CA THR A 286 18.63 8.67 -1.38
C THR A 286 17.76 9.65 -2.15
N VAL A 287 16.49 9.31 -2.36
CA VAL A 287 15.53 10.21 -3.02
C VAL A 287 15.15 11.39 -2.12
N MET A 288 15.07 11.22 -0.80
CA MET A 288 14.90 12.34 0.14
C MET A 288 16.04 13.36 0.00
N GLU A 289 17.29 12.88 -0.11
CA GLU A 289 18.45 13.73 -0.34
C GLU A 289 18.36 14.49 -1.67
N TYR A 290 17.94 13.81 -2.75
CA TYR A 290 17.72 14.40 -4.07
C TYR A 290 16.62 15.47 -4.05
N ASN A 291 15.53 15.26 -3.32
CA ASN A 291 14.36 16.13 -3.29
C ASN A 291 14.44 17.27 -2.25
N LYS A 292 15.42 17.24 -1.31
CA LYS A 292 15.44 18.07 -0.10
C LYS A 292 15.26 19.58 -0.33
N ASP A 293 15.79 20.11 -1.43
CA ASP A 293 15.69 21.53 -1.73
C ASP A 293 14.36 21.93 -2.39
N ALA A 294 13.66 20.97 -3.01
CA ALA A 294 12.38 21.21 -3.66
C ALA A 294 11.17 21.16 -2.70
N VAL A 295 11.34 20.60 -1.49
CA VAL A 295 10.21 20.37 -0.55
C VAL A 295 10.09 21.42 0.57
N GLY A 296 10.89 22.49 0.51
CA GLY A 296 10.82 23.58 1.48
C GLY A 296 11.09 23.12 2.91
N GLU A 297 10.21 23.47 3.85
CA GLU A 297 10.32 23.11 5.27
C GLU A 297 9.72 21.75 5.62
N LYS A 298 9.12 21.03 4.66
CA LYS A 298 8.45 19.75 4.92
C LYS A 298 9.38 18.70 5.57
N LEU A 299 10.69 18.74 5.30
CA LEU A 299 11.63 17.84 5.99
C LEU A 299 11.84 18.19 7.46
N ARG A 300 11.56 19.44 7.91
CA ARG A 300 11.53 19.78 9.36
C ARG A 300 10.37 19.02 10.03
N ASP A 301 9.20 19.04 9.40
CA ASP A 301 8.02 18.35 9.92
C ASP A 301 8.22 16.84 9.93
N VAL A 302 8.84 16.28 8.87
CA VAL A 302 9.21 14.84 8.81
C VAL A 302 10.21 14.52 9.94
N ALA A 303 11.25 15.33 10.16
CA ALA A 303 12.20 15.12 11.26
C ALA A 303 11.48 15.08 12.61
N LYS A 304 10.59 16.03 12.85
CA LYS A 304 9.79 16.12 14.08
C LYS A 304 8.89 14.89 14.24
N ALA A 305 8.17 14.49 13.20
CA ALA A 305 7.32 13.30 13.20
C ALA A 305 8.11 12.01 13.43
N MET A 306 9.35 11.94 12.92
CA MET A 306 10.30 10.84 13.19
C MET A 306 10.90 10.87 14.61
N GLY A 307 10.51 11.82 15.46
CA GLY A 307 10.95 11.91 16.85
C GLY A 307 12.25 12.69 17.08
N VAL A 308 12.72 13.47 16.11
CA VAL A 308 13.89 14.33 16.29
C VAL A 308 13.50 15.54 17.16
N ALA A 309 14.26 15.75 18.24
CA ALA A 309 14.04 16.86 19.16
C ALA A 309 14.51 18.19 18.57
N ASP A 310 13.94 19.30 19.09
CA ASP A 310 14.40 20.68 18.82
C ASP A 310 14.46 21.10 17.34
N THR A 311 13.68 20.46 16.47
CA THR A 311 13.70 20.75 15.02
C THR A 311 13.43 22.21 14.67
N GLU A 312 12.69 22.92 15.52
CA GLU A 312 12.40 24.36 15.37
C GLU A 312 13.62 25.27 15.54
N LYS A 313 14.67 24.78 16.21
CA LYS A 313 15.91 25.50 16.42
C LYS A 313 16.98 25.20 15.37
N MET A 314 16.73 24.19 14.54
CA MET A 314 17.66 23.72 13.52
C MET A 314 17.66 24.63 12.29
N SER A 315 18.83 24.83 11.70
CA SER A 315 18.97 25.37 10.36
C SER A 315 18.36 24.40 9.32
N LYS A 316 18.12 24.90 8.11
CA LYS A 316 17.60 24.08 6.99
C LYS A 316 18.44 22.83 6.77
N GLU A 317 19.75 22.97 6.74
CA GLU A 317 20.67 21.86 6.52
C GLU A 317 20.63 20.83 7.66
N GLU A 318 20.52 21.29 8.91
CA GLU A 318 20.47 20.40 10.07
C GLU A 318 19.20 19.57 10.10
N TYR A 319 17.99 20.16 9.93
CA TYR A 319 16.76 19.36 9.96
C TYR A 319 16.62 18.45 8.73
N GLN A 320 17.13 18.84 7.56
CA GLN A 320 17.17 17.98 6.39
C GLN A 320 18.02 16.73 6.64
N LYS A 321 19.24 16.91 7.15
CA LYS A 321 20.12 15.79 7.53
C LYS A 321 19.50 14.93 8.62
N ALA A 322 18.87 15.54 9.62
CA ALA A 322 18.23 14.82 10.73
C ALA A 322 17.05 13.96 10.26
N ALA A 323 16.18 14.48 9.36
CA ALA A 323 15.08 13.72 8.79
C ALA A 323 15.58 12.48 8.04
N ILE A 324 16.54 12.66 7.13
CA ILE A 324 17.11 11.59 6.32
C ILE A 324 17.81 10.55 7.21
N TYR A 325 18.57 11.01 8.21
CA TYR A 325 19.24 10.13 9.17
C TYR A 325 18.23 9.30 9.99
N ALA A 326 17.14 9.92 10.46
CA ALA A 326 16.12 9.22 11.23
C ALA A 326 15.45 8.10 10.42
N VAL A 327 15.18 8.32 9.13
CA VAL A 327 14.66 7.29 8.22
C VAL A 327 15.68 6.17 8.01
N LYS A 328 16.94 6.50 7.72
CA LYS A 328 18.04 5.51 7.59
C LYS A 328 18.19 4.67 8.86
N LYS A 329 18.16 5.32 10.02
CA LYS A 329 18.30 4.64 11.30
C LYS A 329 17.15 3.69 11.58
N LEU A 330 15.91 4.08 11.27
CA LEU A 330 14.76 3.20 11.41
C LEU A 330 14.89 1.97 10.50
N ALA A 331 15.25 2.15 9.22
CA ALA A 331 15.48 1.06 8.28
C ALA A 331 16.57 0.08 8.78
N GLU A 332 17.68 0.61 9.29
CA GLU A 332 18.75 -0.20 9.88
C GLU A 332 18.28 -0.99 11.11
N ASP A 333 17.55 -0.33 12.03
CA ASP A 333 17.08 -0.95 13.27
C ASP A 333 16.11 -2.11 13.03
N VAL A 334 15.36 -2.07 11.92
CA VAL A 334 14.42 -3.15 11.55
C VAL A 334 15.01 -4.14 10.54
N GLY A 335 16.30 -4.03 10.23
CA GLY A 335 17.04 -5.01 9.44
C GLY A 335 16.86 -4.91 7.92
N ILE A 336 16.52 -3.72 7.38
CA ILE A 336 16.49 -3.48 5.94
C ILE A 336 17.93 -3.41 5.38
N PRO A 337 18.22 -4.03 4.22
CA PRO A 337 19.50 -3.88 3.54
C PRO A 337 19.84 -2.41 3.23
N LYS A 338 21.13 -2.08 3.23
CA LYS A 338 21.57 -0.68 3.06
C LYS A 338 21.64 -0.22 1.61
N ASP A 339 21.81 -1.15 0.68
CA ASP A 339 22.07 -0.87 -0.74
C ASP A 339 21.47 -1.95 -1.65
N LEU A 340 21.58 -1.74 -2.96
CA LEU A 340 21.07 -2.61 -4.01
C LEU A 340 22.16 -3.53 -4.61
N LYS A 341 23.39 -3.54 -4.10
CA LYS A 341 24.55 -4.26 -4.67
C LYS A 341 24.31 -5.74 -4.94
N ASN A 342 23.55 -6.38 -4.06
CA ASN A 342 23.24 -7.81 -4.19
C ASN A 342 21.93 -8.08 -4.96
N ILE A 343 21.27 -7.05 -5.46
CA ILE A 343 19.97 -7.12 -6.14
C ILE A 343 20.13 -6.70 -7.59
N VAL A 344 20.72 -5.52 -7.83
CA VAL A 344 20.78 -4.87 -9.15
C VAL A 344 22.12 -5.10 -9.81
N LYS A 345 22.09 -5.45 -11.10
CA LYS A 345 23.29 -5.52 -11.94
C LYS A 345 23.53 -4.15 -12.59
N PRO A 346 24.81 -3.69 -12.64
CA PRO A 346 25.14 -2.41 -13.23
C PRO A 346 24.65 -2.21 -14.68
N GLU A 347 24.62 -3.29 -15.47
CA GLU A 347 24.14 -3.29 -16.86
C GLU A 347 22.63 -3.02 -17.00
N ASP A 348 21.84 -3.22 -15.95
CA ASP A 348 20.40 -3.02 -15.99
C ASP A 348 19.97 -1.60 -15.55
N VAL A 349 20.91 -0.76 -15.11
CA VAL A 349 20.62 0.60 -14.61
C VAL A 349 19.89 1.46 -15.66
N ASP A 350 20.28 1.37 -16.92
CA ASP A 350 19.64 2.14 -18.00
C ASP A 350 18.18 1.73 -18.19
N PHE A 351 17.91 0.41 -18.18
CA PHE A 351 16.53 -0.11 -18.28
C PHE A 351 15.69 0.30 -17.08
N LEU A 352 16.20 0.15 -15.87
CA LEU A 352 15.50 0.51 -14.63
C LEU A 352 15.21 2.01 -14.59
N SER A 353 16.16 2.83 -15.05
CA SER A 353 16.00 4.29 -15.07
C SER A 353 14.94 4.71 -16.07
N GLN A 354 14.91 4.11 -17.25
CA GLN A 354 13.86 4.39 -18.23
C GLN A 354 12.49 3.92 -17.71
N SER A 355 12.41 2.74 -17.10
CA SER A 355 11.18 2.24 -16.47
C SER A 355 10.65 3.21 -15.41
N ALA A 356 11.52 3.78 -14.57
CA ALA A 356 11.14 4.77 -13.57
C ALA A 356 10.68 6.10 -14.20
N MET A 357 11.27 6.51 -15.34
CA MET A 357 10.83 7.69 -16.08
C MET A 357 9.45 7.54 -16.68
N ASP A 358 9.07 6.33 -17.05
CA ASP A 358 7.77 6.02 -17.68
C ASP A 358 6.67 5.70 -16.63
N ASP A 359 7.04 5.60 -15.37
CA ASP A 359 6.13 5.21 -14.29
C ASP A 359 5.12 6.29 -13.91
N ALA A 360 3.91 5.84 -13.54
CA ALA A 360 2.77 6.70 -13.21
C ALA A 360 2.98 7.56 -11.94
N CYS A 361 3.88 7.17 -11.03
CA CYS A 361 4.17 7.91 -9.80
C CYS A 361 5.13 9.09 -10.02
N ARG A 362 5.99 9.01 -11.06
CA ARG A 362 7.01 10.03 -11.35
C ARG A 362 6.49 11.48 -11.43
N PRO A 363 5.35 11.77 -12.08
CA PRO A 363 4.87 13.14 -12.19
C PRO A 363 4.58 13.82 -10.87
N GLY A 364 4.29 13.05 -9.81
CA GLY A 364 4.06 13.55 -8.45
C GLY A 364 5.33 13.99 -7.73
N ASN A 365 6.53 13.60 -8.19
CA ASN A 365 7.76 13.93 -7.49
C ASN A 365 7.97 15.44 -7.38
N PRO A 366 8.36 16.01 -6.22
CA PRO A 366 8.48 17.45 -6.02
C PRO A 366 9.50 18.12 -6.94
N ARG A 367 10.58 17.42 -7.28
CA ARG A 367 11.56 17.84 -8.28
C ARG A 367 11.37 16.99 -9.55
N ASP A 368 11.27 17.63 -10.72
CA ASP A 368 11.18 16.90 -12.00
C ASP A 368 12.53 16.25 -12.32
N PRO A 369 12.63 14.91 -12.32
CA PRO A 369 13.87 14.23 -12.59
C PRO A 369 14.11 14.15 -14.10
N LYS A 370 15.40 14.22 -14.50
CA LYS A 370 15.87 13.79 -15.81
C LYS A 370 16.29 12.32 -15.74
N LEU A 371 16.45 11.68 -16.91
CA LEU A 371 16.91 10.30 -16.98
C LEU A 371 18.26 10.12 -16.27
N GLU A 372 19.18 11.06 -16.49
CA GLU A 372 20.51 11.06 -15.91
C GLU A 372 20.45 11.12 -14.36
N ASP A 373 19.51 11.90 -13.80
CA ASP A 373 19.33 11.98 -12.35
C ASP A 373 18.96 10.59 -11.78
N ILE A 374 18.03 9.88 -12.42
CA ILE A 374 17.60 8.54 -11.98
C ILE A 374 18.75 7.53 -12.12
N GLN A 375 19.52 7.60 -13.20
CA GLN A 375 20.72 6.76 -13.39
C GLN A 375 21.74 6.99 -12.26
N GLU A 376 21.99 8.25 -11.89
CA GLU A 376 22.90 8.59 -10.77
C GLU A 376 22.38 8.09 -9.41
N LEU A 377 21.07 8.21 -9.17
CA LEU A 377 20.44 7.68 -7.96
C LEU A 377 20.62 6.15 -7.87
N PHE A 378 20.37 5.39 -8.93
CA PHE A 378 20.63 3.95 -8.95
C PHE A 378 22.10 3.62 -8.73
N LYS A 379 23.01 4.30 -9.46
CA LYS A 379 24.48 4.10 -9.32
C LYS A 379 24.96 4.35 -7.89
N SER A 380 24.36 5.33 -7.19
CA SER A 380 24.75 5.65 -5.80
C SER A 380 24.33 4.58 -4.79
N LEU A 381 23.42 3.69 -5.17
CA LEU A 381 22.95 2.56 -4.37
C LEU A 381 23.66 1.23 -4.69
N LEU A 382 24.55 1.22 -5.71
CA LEU A 382 25.41 0.10 -6.10
C LEU A 382 26.81 0.27 -5.51
#